data_dc627e55ae4e36a48c77763564aae6e1
#
_entry.id   dc627e55ae4e36a48c77763564aae6e1
#
_cell.length_a   1.000
_cell.length_b   1.000
_cell.length_c   1.000
_cell.angle_alpha   90.00
_cell.angle_beta   90.00
_cell.angle_gamma   90.00
#
_symmetry.space_group_name_H-M   'P 1'
#
loop_
_entity.id
_entity.type
_entity.pdbx_description
1 polymer ?
#
loop_
_entity_poly.entity_id
_entity_poly.type
_entity_poly.pdbx_seq_one_letter_code
_entity_poly.pdbx_strand_id
1 'polypeptide(L)'
;MMSELGFDTFERWSGEQRPLYLAPMAGVSDLPYRLLAKECGADITITEFTNSTALSREATASWRKMESDPREHPFIPQIFGSELKDMVTCLLYTSDAADDSLR
;
A
#
# COMPACT_ATOMS: atom_id res chain seq x y z
N MET A 1 -10.25 14.43 -3.66
CA MET A 1 -10.16 12.99 -3.94
C MET A 1 -8.79 12.54 -4.38
N MET A 2 -8.22 13.14 -5.41
CA MET A 2 -6.86 12.77 -5.85
C MET A 2 -5.82 12.98 -4.75
N SER A 3 -5.95 14.08 -3.98
CA SER A 3 -5.05 14.37 -2.87
C SER A 3 -5.15 13.33 -1.76
N GLU A 4 -6.35 12.81 -1.49
CA GLU A 4 -6.56 11.78 -0.48
C GLU A 4 -5.86 10.48 -0.82
N LEU A 5 -5.68 10.20 -2.11
CA LEU A 5 -4.98 9.02 -2.59
C LEU A 5 -3.49 9.28 -2.83
N GLY A 6 -3.02 10.51 -2.61
CA GLY A 6 -1.62 10.86 -2.78
C GLY A 6 -1.20 11.18 -4.19
N PHE A 7 -2.13 11.29 -5.14
CA PHE A 7 -1.77 11.57 -6.54
C PHE A 7 -1.21 12.97 -6.73
N ASP A 8 -1.67 13.94 -5.95
CA ASP A 8 -1.11 15.28 -6.00
C ASP A 8 0.35 15.30 -5.56
N THR A 9 0.74 14.37 -4.68
CA THR A 9 2.12 14.22 -4.25
C THR A 9 3.00 13.80 -5.42
N PHE A 10 2.49 12.92 -6.30
CA PHE A 10 3.24 12.51 -7.49
C PHE A 10 3.49 13.70 -8.42
N GLU A 11 2.54 14.61 -8.55
CA GLU A 11 2.71 15.80 -9.38
C GLU A 11 3.85 16.67 -8.86
N ARG A 12 4.02 16.78 -7.54
CA ARG A 12 5.09 17.57 -6.95
C ARG A 12 6.47 17.04 -7.31
N TRP A 13 6.56 15.76 -7.64
CA TRP A 13 7.83 15.14 -7.98
C TRP A 13 8.15 15.17 -9.47
N SER A 14 7.33 15.82 -10.26
CA SER A 14 7.63 16.00 -11.68
C SER A 14 8.78 17.00 -11.83
N GLY A 15 9.56 16.88 -12.88
CA GLY A 15 10.68 17.77 -13.13
C GLY A 15 11.98 17.28 -12.50
N GLU A 16 12.66 18.16 -11.76
CA GLU A 16 13.99 17.86 -11.22
C GLU A 16 13.96 16.97 -9.99
N GLN A 17 12.92 17.10 -9.17
CA GLN A 17 12.79 16.28 -7.96
C GLN A 17 12.22 14.92 -8.29
N ARG A 18 12.81 13.90 -7.69
CA ARG A 18 12.37 12.51 -7.89
C ARG A 18 12.08 11.87 -6.54
N PRO A 19 10.95 11.13 -6.45
CA PRO A 19 10.63 10.44 -5.20
C PRO A 19 11.55 9.25 -4.98
N LEU A 20 11.79 8.94 -3.69
CA LEU A 20 12.47 7.74 -3.28
C LEU A 20 11.44 6.69 -2.93
N TYR A 21 11.48 5.56 -3.63
CA TYR A 21 10.58 4.44 -3.39
C TYR A 21 11.28 3.42 -2.49
N LEU A 22 10.56 2.94 -1.50
CA LEU A 22 11.03 1.78 -0.74
C LEU A 22 10.53 0.53 -1.47
N ALA A 23 11.45 -0.26 -2.00
CA ALA A 23 11.09 -1.51 -2.67
C ALA A 23 10.51 -2.50 -1.65
N PRO A 24 9.46 -3.24 -2.02
CA PRO A 24 8.92 -4.27 -1.13
C PRO A 24 9.89 -5.44 -0.99
N MET A 25 10.02 -5.94 0.24
CA MET A 25 10.91 -7.06 0.55
C MET A 25 10.15 -8.06 1.41
N ALA A 26 9.90 -9.25 0.87
CA ALA A 26 9.14 -10.27 1.58
C ALA A 26 9.80 -10.64 2.91
N GLY A 27 9.00 -10.61 3.99
CA GLY A 27 9.47 -10.90 5.33
C GLY A 27 10.21 -9.74 6.01
N VAL A 28 10.36 -8.61 5.33
CA VAL A 28 11.12 -7.47 5.85
C VAL A 28 10.29 -6.18 5.92
N SER A 29 9.59 -5.83 4.83
CA SER A 29 8.92 -4.54 4.73
C SER A 29 7.51 -4.57 5.32
N ASP A 30 7.42 -4.85 6.62
CA ASP A 30 6.20 -4.72 7.39
C ASP A 30 5.94 -3.24 7.74
N LEU A 31 4.83 -2.97 8.41
CA LEU A 31 4.46 -1.58 8.73
C LEU A 31 5.54 -0.85 9.55
N PRO A 32 6.08 -1.41 10.64
CA PRO A 32 7.13 -0.70 11.39
C PRO A 32 8.36 -0.38 10.54
N TYR A 33 8.77 -1.30 9.67
CA TYR A 33 9.92 -1.09 8.79
C TYR A 33 9.63 0.05 7.81
N ARG A 34 8.44 0.06 7.21
CA ARG A 34 8.06 1.11 6.25
C ARG A 34 7.96 2.48 6.93
N LEU A 35 7.43 2.53 8.16
CA LEU A 35 7.37 3.79 8.90
C LEU A 35 8.77 4.32 9.22
N LEU A 36 9.68 3.44 9.61
CA LEU A 36 11.07 3.83 9.83
C LEU A 36 11.70 4.37 8.55
N ALA A 37 11.46 3.71 7.42
CA ALA A 37 11.96 4.17 6.14
C ALA A 37 11.41 5.56 5.78
N LYS A 38 10.14 5.82 6.08
CA LYS A 38 9.54 7.15 5.88
C LYS A 38 10.27 8.21 6.70
N GLU A 39 10.57 7.92 7.96
CA GLU A 39 11.33 8.84 8.80
C GLU A 39 12.72 9.10 8.25
N CYS A 40 13.31 8.12 7.58
CA CYS A 40 14.64 8.24 6.97
C CYS A 40 14.64 8.86 5.58
N GLY A 41 13.47 9.24 5.05
CA GLY A 41 13.39 9.96 3.79
C GLY A 41 12.74 9.23 2.63
N ALA A 42 12.18 8.03 2.83
CA ALA A 42 11.43 7.37 1.79
C ALA A 42 10.12 8.12 1.54
N ASP A 43 9.83 8.40 0.27
CA ASP A 43 8.63 9.15 -0.09
C ASP A 43 7.43 8.24 -0.29
N ILE A 44 7.65 7.10 -0.94
CA ILE A 44 6.58 6.16 -1.29
C ILE A 44 6.96 4.78 -0.79
N THR A 45 6.04 4.12 -0.11
CA THR A 45 6.24 2.77 0.37
C THR A 45 5.26 1.81 -0.30
N ILE A 46 5.70 0.58 -0.52
CA ILE A 46 4.94 -0.47 -1.18
C ILE A 46 4.93 -1.68 -0.27
N THR A 47 3.76 -2.30 -0.07
CA THR A 47 3.67 -3.49 0.77
C THR A 47 4.32 -4.69 0.11
N GLU A 48 4.65 -5.69 0.92
CA GLU A 48 4.96 -7.02 0.40
C GLU A 48 3.76 -7.53 -0.39
N PHE A 49 4.01 -8.33 -1.42
CA PHE A 49 2.93 -8.90 -2.23
C PHE A 49 2.11 -9.88 -1.39
N THR A 50 0.80 -9.83 -1.58
CA THR A 50 -0.15 -10.64 -0.82
C THR A 50 -1.09 -11.37 -1.77
N ASN A 51 -1.35 -12.64 -1.49
CA ASN A 51 -2.22 -13.47 -2.33
C ASN A 51 -3.67 -12.98 -2.26
N SER A 52 -4.24 -12.67 -3.42
CA SER A 52 -5.62 -12.17 -3.51
C SER A 52 -6.66 -13.19 -3.05
N THR A 53 -6.40 -14.48 -3.28
CA THR A 53 -7.31 -15.53 -2.82
C THR A 53 -7.31 -15.58 -1.29
N ALA A 54 -6.15 -15.46 -0.65
CA ALA A 54 -6.06 -15.42 0.80
C ALA A 54 -6.76 -14.19 1.37
N LEU A 55 -6.59 -13.03 0.74
CA LEU A 55 -7.28 -11.81 1.17
C LEU A 55 -8.79 -11.91 1.01
N SER A 56 -9.26 -12.48 -0.11
CA SER A 56 -10.69 -12.63 -0.35
C SER A 56 -11.37 -13.57 0.65
N ARG A 57 -10.59 -14.44 1.28
CA ARG A 57 -11.06 -15.33 2.35
C ARG A 57 -10.81 -14.75 3.73
N GLU A 58 -10.43 -13.48 3.81
CA GLU A 58 -10.22 -12.75 5.07
C GLU A 58 -9.17 -13.38 5.98
N ALA A 59 -8.10 -13.94 5.40
CA ALA A 59 -6.98 -14.49 6.17
C ALA A 59 -6.26 -13.38 6.93
N THR A 60 -6.26 -13.45 8.26
CA THR A 60 -5.71 -12.42 9.13
C THR A 60 -4.24 -12.09 8.81
N ALA A 61 -3.43 -13.13 8.59
CA ALA A 61 -2.01 -12.93 8.29
C ALA A 61 -1.81 -12.14 6.99
N SER A 62 -2.67 -12.37 6.00
CA SER A 62 -2.60 -11.65 4.72
C SER A 62 -3.01 -10.19 4.89
N TRP A 63 -4.04 -9.91 5.69
CA TRP A 63 -4.49 -8.55 5.94
C TRP A 63 -3.47 -7.74 6.72
N ARG A 64 -2.68 -8.38 7.60
CA ARG A 64 -1.62 -7.70 8.33
C ARG A 64 -0.59 -7.08 7.39
N LYS A 65 -0.33 -7.71 6.25
CA LYS A 65 0.60 -7.17 5.25
C LYS A 65 0.09 -5.89 4.62
N MET A 66 -1.23 -5.66 4.69
CA MET A 66 -1.89 -4.47 4.12
C MET A 66 -2.09 -3.35 5.14
N GLU A 67 -1.70 -3.56 6.40
CA GLU A 67 -1.85 -2.53 7.43
C GLU A 67 -1.04 -1.29 7.08
N SER A 68 -1.63 -0.13 7.33
CA SER A 68 -0.97 1.14 7.13
C SER A 68 -1.30 2.09 8.27
N ASP A 69 -0.65 3.22 8.29
CA ASP A 69 -0.80 4.28 9.29
C ASP A 69 -0.93 5.60 8.54
N PRO A 70 -1.70 6.58 9.07
CA PRO A 70 -1.80 7.89 8.41
C PRO A 70 -0.46 8.57 8.10
N ARG A 71 0.60 8.21 8.84
CA ARG A 71 1.94 8.74 8.59
C ARG A 71 2.57 8.13 7.35
N GLU A 72 2.02 7.03 6.83
CA GLU A 72 2.53 6.32 5.66
C GLU A 72 1.73 6.71 4.42
N HIS A 73 2.04 7.87 3.86
CA HIS A 73 1.30 8.38 2.72
C HIS A 73 2.25 9.12 1.77
N PRO A 74 2.28 8.81 0.46
CA PRO A 74 1.49 7.77 -0.20
C PRO A 74 2.00 6.36 0.09
N PHE A 75 1.08 5.41 0.00
CA PHE A 75 1.30 4.01 0.33
C PHE A 75 0.62 3.17 -0.73
N ILE A 76 1.31 2.14 -1.21
CA ILE A 76 0.83 1.29 -2.32
C ILE A 76 0.74 -0.15 -1.85
N PRO A 77 -0.46 -0.70 -1.64
CA PRO A 77 -0.62 -2.12 -1.37
C PRO A 77 -0.39 -2.93 -2.63
N GLN A 78 0.26 -4.08 -2.49
CA GLN A 78 0.59 -4.95 -3.61
C GLN A 78 -0.10 -6.30 -3.45
N ILE A 79 -0.83 -6.73 -4.49
CA ILE A 79 -1.50 -8.03 -4.48
C ILE A 79 -1.09 -8.84 -5.70
N PHE A 80 -1.20 -10.16 -5.59
CA PHE A 80 -0.99 -11.06 -6.71
C PHE A 80 -2.01 -12.18 -6.68
N GLY A 81 -2.29 -12.79 -7.81
CA GLY A 81 -3.22 -13.91 -7.88
C GLY A 81 -3.49 -14.34 -9.31
N SER A 82 -4.08 -15.52 -9.46
CA SER A 82 -4.46 -16.08 -10.75
C SER A 82 -5.97 -16.11 -10.97
N GLU A 83 -6.76 -15.91 -9.91
CA GLU A 83 -8.21 -15.95 -9.98
C GLU A 83 -8.77 -14.54 -10.13
N LEU A 84 -9.36 -14.25 -11.27
CA LEU A 84 -9.93 -12.93 -11.56
C LEU A 84 -10.96 -12.50 -10.52
N LYS A 85 -11.83 -13.41 -10.12
CA LYS A 85 -12.86 -13.13 -9.12
C LYS A 85 -12.25 -12.64 -7.81
N ASP A 86 -11.21 -13.32 -7.35
CA ASP A 86 -10.55 -12.96 -6.10
C ASP A 86 -9.82 -11.63 -6.21
N MET A 87 -9.20 -11.35 -7.36
CA MET A 87 -8.54 -10.08 -7.61
C MET A 87 -9.53 -8.93 -7.55
N VAL A 88 -10.67 -9.06 -8.19
CA VAL A 88 -11.71 -8.02 -8.20
C VAL A 88 -12.25 -7.78 -6.79
N THR A 89 -12.57 -8.86 -6.08
CA THR A 89 -13.05 -8.76 -4.70
C THR A 89 -12.03 -8.05 -3.82
N CYS A 90 -10.78 -8.41 -3.96
CA CYS A 90 -9.68 -7.85 -3.17
C CYS A 90 -9.51 -6.36 -3.44
N LEU A 91 -9.54 -5.95 -4.70
CA LEU A 91 -9.40 -4.55 -5.07
C LEU A 91 -10.55 -3.70 -4.51
N LEU A 92 -11.78 -4.18 -4.62
CA LEU A 92 -12.93 -3.46 -4.09
C LEU A 92 -12.86 -3.33 -2.58
N TYR A 93 -12.51 -4.41 -1.89
CA TYR A 93 -12.42 -4.40 -0.44
C TYR A 93 -11.28 -3.51 0.05
N THR A 94 -10.14 -3.55 -0.59
CA THR A 94 -9.00 -2.71 -0.23
C THR A 94 -9.32 -1.24 -0.42
N SER A 95 -10.01 -0.89 -1.51
CA SER A 95 -10.43 0.49 -1.77
C SER A 95 -11.40 0.98 -0.69
N ASP A 96 -12.37 0.15 -0.30
CA ASP A 96 -13.33 0.50 0.74
C ASP A 96 -12.63 0.69 2.08
N ALA A 97 -11.69 -0.17 2.42
CA ALA A 97 -10.92 -0.06 3.66
C ALA A 97 -10.07 1.21 3.67
N ALA A 98 -9.47 1.57 2.53
CA ALA A 98 -8.70 2.80 2.39
C ALA A 98 -9.61 4.03 2.57
N ASP A 99 -10.80 4.01 1.98
CA ASP A 99 -11.77 5.09 2.14
C ASP A 99 -12.17 5.24 3.60
N ASP A 100 -12.44 4.14 4.28
CA ASP A 100 -12.80 4.16 5.69
C ASP A 100 -11.68 4.71 6.55
N SER A 101 -10.44 4.40 6.23
CA SER A 101 -9.29 4.89 6.99
C SER A 101 -9.03 6.38 6.79
N LEU A 102 -9.53 6.94 5.69
CA LEU A 102 -9.39 8.37 5.39
C LEU A 102 -10.50 9.22 6.02
N ARG A 103 -11.51 8.58 6.54
CA ARG A 103 -12.62 9.27 7.21
C ARG A 103 -12.33 9.44 8.69
#